data_ed5b0feaca2a815736d36a2f5e5c975d
#
_entry.id   ed5b0feaca2a815736d36a2f5e5c975d
#
_cell.length_a   1.000
_cell.length_b   1.000
_cell.length_c   1.000
_cell.angle_alpha   90.00
_cell.angle_beta   90.00
_cell.angle_gamma   90.00
#
_symmetry.space_group_name_H-M   'P 1'
#
loop_
_entity.id
_entity.type
_entity.pdbx_description
1 polymer ?
#
loop_
_entity_poly.entity_id
_entity_poly.type
_entity_poly.pdbx_seq_one_letter_code
_entity_poly.pdbx_strand_id
1 'polypeptide(L)'
;MTSSLFKPGFEHFKIFVNGCLCDKEPWQIVTLTTTSVLAGVWLWGFIFQEESLLSRGKKTAFRLARKIPAIARRIDSELDKINETFEKEVINRNQGNPYITTIPDKGKSHTEIVELVKQYLKFGDFKWEEGYVSGAVYYFNTDLIKLLTDVYTLASYTNPLHPDIFPGVCKMEAEVVRMTANLFHGGPSSCGTMTTGGTESILMACKAYRDYARSEWGIKHPEIILPTTSHPAFDKAGLYFGIRITHTPVDPVHYKADINAMRRAISRNTILLVGSTPNFPYGTMDDIEEIAALGRQYNIPVHVDACLGGFLVIFMEQAGYKLPPFDFSVPGVTSISADTHKYGFAPKGSSVILYSEPKYRHHQFCVTTDWPGGVYGSPTVNGSRAGGIIAACWATMVSFGLNGYVDATKKIVETTKLIDKRLREIDGLFIFGSPATSVIAIGSKVFHIYRLSDALTTRGWNLNPLQYPEGSSTPTLSSAPDLVPAGVQPNLHQVTQIPGYATWRIHLCVTYMHTTNGVADRFIADVEEEVALIMKDPSKEVDGKLAMYGMSQKIPDRSIVGDFTRFFLDSMYYTPTDQ
;
A
#
# COMPACT_ATOMS: atom_id res chain seq x y z
N MET A 1 9.95 28.80 42.36
CA MET A 1 10.86 29.95 42.14
C MET A 1 11.07 30.26 40.65
N THR A 2 10.00 30.41 39.86
CA THR A 2 10.11 30.67 38.38
C THR A 2 9.26 31.88 37.93
N SER A 3 8.70 32.68 38.85
CA SER A 3 7.80 33.79 38.45
C SER A 3 8.47 35.19 38.47
N SER A 4 9.76 35.31 38.80
CA SER A 4 10.40 36.62 38.95
C SER A 4 11.27 37.07 37.74
N LEU A 5 11.62 36.18 36.84
CA LEU A 5 12.50 36.50 35.69
C LEU A 5 11.76 37.07 34.44
N PHE A 6 10.43 36.96 34.37
CA PHE A 6 9.65 37.43 33.22
C PHE A 6 9.06 38.86 33.41
N LYS A 7 9.07 39.42 34.62
CA LYS A 7 8.43 40.72 34.89
C LYS A 7 9.11 41.94 34.22
N PRO A 8 10.45 42.09 34.19
CA PRO A 8 11.04 43.27 33.55
C PRO A 8 10.84 43.34 32.04
N GLY A 9 10.95 42.19 31.34
CA GLY A 9 10.76 42.12 29.89
C GLY A 9 9.32 42.41 29.46
N PHE A 10 8.35 41.98 30.27
CA PHE A 10 6.93 42.20 29.98
C PHE A 10 6.52 43.68 30.15
N GLU A 11 7.04 44.37 31.16
CA GLU A 11 6.76 45.84 31.35
C GLU A 11 7.43 46.66 30.24
N HIS A 12 8.64 46.37 29.81
CA HIS A 12 9.26 47.02 28.66
C HIS A 12 8.47 46.78 27.36
N PHE A 13 8.01 45.54 27.15
CA PHE A 13 7.17 45.20 26.00
C PHE A 13 5.84 45.95 26.02
N LYS A 14 5.19 46.04 27.19
CA LYS A 14 3.92 46.78 27.38
C LYS A 14 4.10 48.29 27.13
N ILE A 15 5.19 48.91 27.63
CA ILE A 15 5.50 50.32 27.37
C ILE A 15 5.70 50.55 25.86
N PHE A 16 6.45 49.69 25.20
CA PHE A 16 6.67 49.75 23.76
C PHE A 16 5.36 49.63 22.96
N VAL A 17 4.52 48.63 23.25
CA VAL A 17 3.23 48.42 22.57
C VAL A 17 2.30 49.62 22.81
N ASN A 18 2.19 50.09 24.04
CA ASN A 18 1.36 51.24 24.35
C ASN A 18 1.86 52.53 23.64
N GLY A 19 3.19 52.70 23.53
CA GLY A 19 3.78 53.81 22.77
C GLY A 19 3.49 53.74 21.27
N CYS A 20 3.50 52.53 20.69
CA CYS A 20 3.16 52.37 19.27
C CYS A 20 1.65 52.53 18.94
N LEU A 21 0.78 52.38 19.92
CA LEU A 21 -0.66 52.38 19.75
C LEU A 21 -1.39 53.58 20.37
N CYS A 22 -0.68 54.52 21.02
CA CYS A 22 -1.26 55.65 21.76
C CYS A 22 -2.10 56.57 20.87
N ASP A 23 -1.79 56.70 19.57
CA ASP A 23 -2.47 57.58 18.65
C ASP A 23 -3.53 56.84 17.79
N LYS A 24 -3.88 55.61 18.15
CA LYS A 24 -4.84 54.79 17.39
C LYS A 24 -6.22 54.76 18.03
N GLU A 25 -7.25 54.88 17.20
CA GLU A 25 -8.62 54.65 17.64
C GLU A 25 -8.83 53.17 18.02
N PRO A 26 -9.74 52.84 18.97
CA PRO A 26 -9.97 51.47 19.43
C PRO A 26 -10.22 50.46 18.31
N TRP A 27 -10.99 50.86 17.28
CA TRP A 27 -11.26 49.99 16.13
C TRP A 27 -10.01 49.70 15.28
N GLN A 28 -9.09 50.70 15.18
CA GLN A 28 -7.80 50.50 14.48
C GLN A 28 -6.90 49.54 15.23
N ILE A 29 -6.88 49.60 16.59
CA ILE A 29 -6.12 48.70 17.43
C ILE A 29 -6.65 47.27 17.26
N VAL A 30 -7.96 47.06 17.32
CA VAL A 30 -8.59 45.75 17.12
C VAL A 30 -8.28 45.22 15.73
N THR A 31 -8.43 46.04 14.68
CA THR A 31 -8.18 45.63 13.30
C THR A 31 -6.70 45.25 13.10
N LEU A 32 -5.76 46.08 13.58
CA LEU A 32 -4.31 45.85 13.46
C LEU A 32 -3.91 44.58 14.19
N THR A 33 -4.38 44.40 15.43
CA THR A 33 -4.08 43.24 16.24
C THR A 33 -4.61 41.96 15.61
N THR A 34 -5.89 41.97 15.18
CA THR A 34 -6.54 40.84 14.52
C THR A 34 -5.82 40.49 13.24
N THR A 35 -5.51 41.48 12.39
CA THR A 35 -4.80 41.24 11.14
C THR A 35 -3.39 40.70 11.38
N SER A 36 -2.68 41.25 12.38
CA SER A 36 -1.34 40.78 12.73
C SER A 36 -1.34 39.33 13.27
N VAL A 37 -2.32 38.99 14.11
CA VAL A 37 -2.47 37.61 14.62
C VAL A 37 -2.83 36.65 13.48
N LEU A 38 -3.79 37.02 12.62
CA LEU A 38 -4.15 36.19 11.46
C LEU A 38 -2.97 36.02 10.48
N ALA A 39 -2.24 37.11 10.21
CA ALA A 39 -1.03 37.07 9.39
C ALA A 39 0.07 36.18 10.03
N GLY A 40 0.25 36.31 11.35
CA GLY A 40 1.19 35.48 12.11
C GLY A 40 0.83 33.99 12.07
N VAL A 41 -0.43 33.63 12.27
CA VAL A 41 -0.94 32.26 12.17
C VAL A 41 -0.79 31.73 10.74
N TRP A 42 -1.11 32.55 9.74
CA TRP A 42 -0.93 32.20 8.35
C TRP A 42 0.54 31.99 7.99
N LEU A 43 1.42 32.89 8.42
CA LEU A 43 2.85 32.83 8.19
C LEU A 43 3.48 31.60 8.90
N TRP A 44 3.06 31.32 10.15
CA TRP A 44 3.45 30.12 10.86
C TRP A 44 3.05 28.85 10.10
N GLY A 45 1.77 28.76 9.70
CA GLY A 45 1.27 27.64 8.89
C GLY A 45 1.93 27.55 7.51
N PHE A 46 2.45 28.68 6.99
CA PHE A 46 3.17 28.71 5.72
C PHE A 46 4.64 28.26 5.88
N ILE A 47 5.32 28.65 6.95
CA ILE A 47 6.75 28.35 7.15
C ILE A 47 6.95 26.92 7.68
N PHE A 48 6.14 26.51 8.67
CA PHE A 48 6.30 25.24 9.38
C PHE A 48 5.40 24.14 8.80
N GLN A 49 5.59 23.82 7.50
CA GLN A 49 5.02 22.66 6.86
C GLN A 49 6.11 21.59 6.64
N GLU A 50 5.68 20.34 6.46
CA GLU A 50 6.57 19.19 6.26
C GLU A 50 7.46 19.33 5.01
N GLU A 51 6.98 20.03 3.96
CA GLU A 51 7.77 20.29 2.76
C GLU A 51 8.63 21.56 2.92
N SER A 52 9.88 21.49 2.44
CA SER A 52 10.78 22.64 2.40
C SER A 52 10.19 23.78 1.54
N LEU A 53 10.44 25.03 1.96
CA LEU A 53 9.98 26.23 1.23
C LEU A 53 10.46 26.20 -0.25
N LEU A 54 11.66 25.66 -0.52
CA LEU A 54 12.20 25.54 -1.86
C LEU A 54 11.39 24.56 -2.73
N SER A 55 11.03 23.39 -2.19
CA SER A 55 10.18 22.41 -2.87
C SER A 55 8.80 22.98 -3.18
N ARG A 56 8.19 23.65 -2.20
CA ARG A 56 6.88 24.32 -2.36
C ARG A 56 6.95 25.47 -3.36
N GLY A 57 8.03 26.25 -3.34
CA GLY A 57 8.30 27.29 -4.32
C GLY A 57 8.40 26.73 -5.75
N LYS A 58 9.13 25.66 -5.95
CA LYS A 58 9.21 24.94 -7.25
C LYS A 58 7.86 24.43 -7.71
N LYS A 59 7.08 23.75 -6.82
CA LYS A 59 5.72 23.27 -7.15
C LYS A 59 4.78 24.43 -7.53
N THR A 60 4.83 25.54 -6.79
CA THR A 60 4.02 26.72 -7.08
C THR A 60 4.40 27.37 -8.40
N ALA A 61 5.69 27.55 -8.65
CA ALA A 61 6.20 28.10 -9.91
C ALA A 61 5.79 27.23 -11.11
N PHE A 62 5.83 25.91 -10.96
CA PHE A 62 5.41 24.97 -12.00
C PHE A 62 3.89 25.03 -12.26
N ARG A 63 3.06 25.13 -11.20
CA ARG A 63 1.60 25.34 -11.33
C ARG A 63 1.26 26.65 -12.03
N LEU A 64 2.03 27.72 -11.74
CA LEU A 64 1.85 29.00 -12.42
C LEU A 64 2.28 28.93 -13.88
N ALA A 65 3.42 28.28 -14.17
CA ALA A 65 3.90 28.04 -15.52
C ALA A 65 2.88 27.26 -16.36
N ARG A 66 2.22 26.25 -15.77
CA ARG A 66 1.15 25.49 -16.43
C ARG A 66 -0.07 26.34 -16.82
N LYS A 67 -0.28 27.52 -16.21
CA LYS A 67 -1.34 28.45 -16.62
C LYS A 67 -0.98 29.31 -17.83
N ILE A 68 0.29 29.29 -18.27
CA ILE A 68 0.72 30.00 -19.48
C ILE A 68 0.22 29.21 -20.70
N PRO A 69 -0.58 29.82 -21.61
CA PRO A 69 -1.25 29.09 -22.70
C PRO A 69 -0.31 28.31 -23.63
N ALA A 70 0.91 28.77 -23.82
CA ALA A 70 1.89 28.05 -24.66
C ALA A 70 2.43 26.78 -23.97
N ILE A 71 2.67 26.86 -22.66
CA ILE A 71 3.14 25.71 -21.84
C ILE A 71 1.98 24.72 -21.65
N ALA A 72 0.78 25.21 -21.33
CA ALA A 72 -0.41 24.38 -21.20
C ALA A 72 -0.64 23.54 -22.45
N ARG A 73 -0.72 24.17 -23.62
CA ARG A 73 -0.91 23.47 -24.91
C ARG A 73 0.15 22.41 -25.20
N ARG A 74 1.42 22.66 -24.82
CA ARG A 74 2.49 21.69 -25.01
C ARG A 74 2.34 20.49 -24.07
N ILE A 75 1.99 20.73 -22.81
CA ILE A 75 1.73 19.69 -21.82
C ILE A 75 0.51 18.87 -22.26
N ASP A 76 -0.58 19.52 -22.64
CA ASP A 76 -1.81 18.86 -23.07
C ASP A 76 -1.55 17.99 -24.31
N SER A 77 -0.79 18.50 -25.31
CA SER A 77 -0.40 17.71 -26.49
C SER A 77 0.46 16.48 -26.15
N GLU A 78 1.34 16.55 -25.15
CA GLU A 78 2.10 15.38 -24.72
C GLU A 78 1.22 14.39 -23.91
N LEU A 79 0.28 14.91 -23.11
CA LEU A 79 -0.72 14.11 -22.41
C LEU A 79 -1.63 13.37 -23.40
N ASP A 80 -2.08 14.03 -24.46
CA ASP A 80 -2.92 13.43 -25.50
C ASP A 80 -2.19 12.27 -26.20
N LYS A 81 -0.91 12.44 -26.55
CA LYS A 81 -0.09 11.37 -27.14
C LYS A 81 0.03 10.15 -26.22
N ILE A 82 0.14 10.38 -24.92
CA ILE A 82 0.23 9.32 -23.92
C ILE A 82 -1.10 8.60 -23.80
N ASN A 83 -2.21 9.35 -23.78
CA ASN A 83 -3.54 8.78 -23.77
C ASN A 83 -3.78 7.90 -25.01
N GLU A 84 -3.45 8.41 -26.21
CA GLU A 84 -3.51 7.62 -27.44
C GLU A 84 -2.65 6.35 -27.38
N THR A 85 -1.50 6.41 -26.69
CA THR A 85 -0.65 5.22 -26.52
C THR A 85 -1.32 4.18 -25.65
N PHE A 86 -1.95 4.57 -24.54
CA PHE A 86 -2.70 3.66 -23.68
C PHE A 86 -3.91 3.05 -24.41
N GLU A 87 -4.66 3.86 -25.15
CA GLU A 87 -5.77 3.37 -25.96
C GLU A 87 -5.32 2.36 -27.01
N LYS A 88 -4.25 2.67 -27.76
CA LYS A 88 -3.66 1.75 -28.74
C LYS A 88 -3.19 0.44 -28.11
N GLU A 89 -2.65 0.48 -26.89
CA GLU A 89 -2.28 -0.75 -26.18
C GLU A 89 -3.49 -1.61 -25.83
N VAL A 90 -4.57 -1.00 -25.37
CA VAL A 90 -5.83 -1.72 -25.08
C VAL A 90 -6.41 -2.34 -26.36
N ILE A 91 -6.46 -1.56 -27.45
CA ILE A 91 -6.93 -2.02 -28.76
C ILE A 91 -6.08 -3.20 -29.26
N ASN A 92 -4.75 -3.08 -29.17
CA ASN A 92 -3.84 -4.14 -29.61
C ASN A 92 -3.98 -5.42 -28.78
N ARG A 93 -4.15 -5.29 -27.44
CA ARG A 93 -4.40 -6.44 -26.56
C ARG A 93 -5.70 -7.15 -26.87
N ASN A 94 -6.71 -6.43 -27.37
CA ASN A 94 -7.98 -7.01 -27.80
C ASN A 94 -7.85 -7.92 -29.04
N GLN A 95 -6.70 -7.91 -29.73
CA GLN A 95 -6.39 -8.80 -30.87
C GLN A 95 -7.44 -8.78 -31.97
N GLY A 96 -8.10 -7.66 -32.20
CA GLY A 96 -9.14 -7.49 -33.22
C GLY A 96 -10.50 -8.16 -32.88
N ASN A 97 -10.67 -8.63 -31.65
CA ASN A 97 -11.97 -9.17 -31.21
C ASN A 97 -13.01 -8.04 -31.11
N PRO A 98 -14.25 -8.25 -31.60
CA PRO A 98 -15.29 -7.25 -31.48
C PRO A 98 -15.69 -7.04 -30.01
N TYR A 99 -15.96 -5.79 -29.65
CA TYR A 99 -16.53 -5.46 -28.34
C TYR A 99 -18.02 -5.76 -28.33
N ILE A 100 -18.53 -6.29 -27.23
CA ILE A 100 -19.97 -6.45 -27.01
C ILE A 100 -20.44 -5.21 -26.24
N THR A 101 -20.85 -4.18 -26.97
CA THR A 101 -21.25 -2.88 -26.40
C THR A 101 -22.74 -2.76 -26.12
N THR A 102 -23.54 -3.67 -26.68
CA THR A 102 -25.00 -3.76 -26.49
C THR A 102 -25.39 -5.16 -26.07
N ILE A 103 -26.49 -5.27 -25.32
CA ILE A 103 -27.07 -6.58 -25.00
C ILE A 103 -27.55 -7.23 -26.30
N PRO A 104 -27.13 -8.47 -26.63
CA PRO A 104 -27.55 -9.13 -27.84
C PRO A 104 -29.06 -9.38 -27.85
N ASP A 105 -29.73 -9.20 -28.99
CA ASP A 105 -31.16 -9.48 -29.15
C ASP A 105 -31.51 -10.91 -28.80
N LYS A 106 -30.61 -11.84 -29.15
CA LYS A 106 -30.72 -13.25 -28.78
C LYS A 106 -29.57 -13.67 -27.90
N GLY A 107 -29.86 -14.24 -26.71
CA GLY A 107 -28.86 -14.77 -25.79
C GLY A 107 -27.98 -15.83 -26.47
N LYS A 108 -26.71 -15.84 -26.11
CA LYS A 108 -25.71 -16.85 -26.51
C LYS A 108 -25.90 -18.14 -25.71
N SER A 109 -25.56 -19.26 -26.30
CA SER A 109 -25.55 -20.56 -25.63
C SER A 109 -24.44 -20.64 -24.57
N HIS A 110 -24.57 -21.54 -23.60
CA HIS A 110 -23.56 -21.82 -22.59
C HIS A 110 -22.17 -22.06 -23.21
N THR A 111 -22.09 -22.88 -24.27
CA THR A 111 -20.82 -23.19 -24.95
C THR A 111 -20.18 -21.94 -25.56
N GLU A 112 -20.98 -21.12 -26.27
CA GLU A 112 -20.49 -19.87 -26.87
C GLU A 112 -19.94 -18.91 -25.81
N ILE A 113 -20.62 -18.78 -24.65
CA ILE A 113 -20.17 -17.91 -23.56
C ILE A 113 -18.84 -18.42 -22.98
N VAL A 114 -18.73 -19.73 -22.72
CA VAL A 114 -17.51 -20.32 -22.16
C VAL A 114 -16.32 -20.14 -23.12
N GLU A 115 -16.53 -20.31 -24.42
CA GLU A 115 -15.48 -20.09 -25.43
C GLU A 115 -15.05 -18.62 -25.51
N LEU A 116 -15.98 -17.67 -25.43
CA LEU A 116 -15.67 -16.24 -25.37
C LEU A 116 -14.81 -15.91 -24.11
N VAL A 117 -15.17 -16.46 -22.96
CA VAL A 117 -14.39 -16.26 -21.72
C VAL A 117 -12.97 -16.82 -21.88
N LYS A 118 -12.83 -18.05 -22.42
CA LYS A 118 -11.51 -18.63 -22.69
C LYS A 118 -10.67 -17.77 -23.66
N GLN A 119 -11.31 -17.18 -24.66
CA GLN A 119 -10.67 -16.28 -25.61
C GLN A 119 -10.19 -15.00 -24.90
N TYR A 120 -11.03 -14.36 -24.09
CA TYR A 120 -10.68 -13.13 -23.38
C TYR A 120 -9.55 -13.35 -22.35
N LEU A 121 -9.53 -14.49 -21.67
CA LEU A 121 -8.47 -14.83 -20.73
C LEU A 121 -7.09 -15.03 -21.40
N LYS A 122 -7.02 -15.18 -22.72
CA LYS A 122 -5.78 -15.26 -23.49
C LYS A 122 -5.20 -13.91 -23.92
N PHE A 123 -5.87 -12.79 -23.62
CA PHE A 123 -5.37 -11.46 -23.98
C PHE A 123 -4.15 -11.01 -23.17
N GLY A 124 -3.84 -11.67 -22.07
CA GLY A 124 -2.66 -11.40 -21.25
C GLY A 124 -1.39 -12.01 -21.84
N ASP A 125 -0.29 -11.24 -21.77
CA ASP A 125 1.01 -11.65 -22.32
C ASP A 125 1.85 -12.49 -21.33
N PHE A 126 1.44 -12.57 -20.05
CA PHE A 126 2.24 -13.20 -19.00
C PHE A 126 1.73 -14.60 -18.66
N LYS A 127 2.67 -15.53 -18.50
CA LYS A 127 2.42 -16.91 -18.09
C LYS A 127 2.22 -17.02 -16.57
N TRP A 128 1.15 -16.41 -16.06
CA TRP A 128 0.87 -16.34 -14.62
C TRP A 128 0.63 -17.71 -13.99
N GLU A 129 0.07 -18.68 -14.75
CA GLU A 129 -0.12 -20.07 -14.30
C GLU A 129 1.21 -20.81 -14.10
N GLU A 130 2.27 -20.36 -14.78
CA GLU A 130 3.61 -20.92 -14.69
C GLU A 130 4.49 -20.21 -13.64
N GLY A 131 3.96 -19.18 -12.93
CA GLY A 131 4.67 -18.46 -11.87
C GLY A 131 5.55 -17.29 -12.32
N TYR A 132 5.39 -16.78 -13.55
CA TYR A 132 6.19 -15.66 -14.09
C TYR A 132 5.73 -14.27 -13.62
N VAL A 133 5.00 -14.19 -12.49
CA VAL A 133 4.45 -12.93 -11.99
C VAL A 133 4.80 -12.70 -10.51
N SER A 134 5.20 -11.48 -10.19
CA SER A 134 5.48 -11.05 -8.83
C SER A 134 4.18 -10.81 -8.06
N GLY A 135 3.88 -11.63 -7.06
CA GLY A 135 2.59 -11.56 -6.37
C GLY A 135 1.43 -11.89 -7.34
N ALA A 136 0.35 -11.12 -7.32
CA ALA A 136 -0.86 -11.25 -8.14
C ALA A 136 -1.55 -12.62 -8.00
N VAL A 137 -0.86 -13.74 -8.30
CA VAL A 137 -1.33 -15.11 -8.14
C VAL A 137 -0.53 -15.79 -7.03
N TYR A 138 -1.19 -16.07 -5.90
CA TYR A 138 -0.52 -16.60 -4.72
C TYR A 138 -0.48 -18.12 -4.69
N TYR A 139 -1.48 -18.76 -5.28
CA TYR A 139 -1.61 -20.21 -5.38
C TYR A 139 -2.49 -20.57 -6.58
N PHE A 140 -2.11 -21.61 -7.32
CA PHE A 140 -2.89 -22.14 -8.42
C PHE A 140 -2.84 -23.66 -8.41
N ASN A 141 -4.00 -24.31 -8.24
CA ASN A 141 -4.12 -25.76 -8.18
C ASN A 141 -5.51 -26.17 -8.67
N THR A 142 -5.57 -27.14 -9.56
CA THR A 142 -6.82 -27.59 -10.20
C THR A 142 -7.81 -28.21 -9.24
N ASP A 143 -7.34 -28.93 -8.22
CA ASP A 143 -8.23 -29.55 -7.23
C ASP A 143 -8.87 -28.51 -6.32
N LEU A 144 -8.10 -27.49 -5.92
CA LEU A 144 -8.65 -26.36 -5.17
C LEU A 144 -9.68 -25.60 -6.03
N ILE A 145 -9.38 -25.32 -7.29
CA ILE A 145 -10.30 -24.63 -8.19
C ILE A 145 -11.62 -25.42 -8.31
N LYS A 146 -11.55 -26.74 -8.43
CA LYS A 146 -12.74 -27.59 -8.49
C LYS A 146 -13.57 -27.46 -7.21
N LEU A 147 -12.94 -27.60 -6.03
CA LEU A 147 -13.62 -27.40 -4.74
C LEU A 147 -14.32 -26.04 -4.68
N LEU A 148 -13.59 -24.97 -5.05
CA LEU A 148 -14.12 -23.61 -4.96
C LEU A 148 -15.25 -23.36 -5.95
N THR A 149 -15.20 -23.97 -7.14
CA THR A 149 -16.29 -23.90 -8.13
C THR A 149 -17.55 -24.60 -7.62
N ASP A 150 -17.42 -25.78 -7.02
CA ASP A 150 -18.53 -26.52 -6.43
C ASP A 150 -19.17 -25.72 -5.28
N VAL A 151 -18.35 -25.17 -4.38
CA VAL A 151 -18.82 -24.34 -3.26
C VAL A 151 -19.47 -23.04 -3.76
N TYR A 152 -18.88 -22.39 -4.75
CA TYR A 152 -19.43 -21.17 -5.34
C TYR A 152 -20.79 -21.45 -6.00
N THR A 153 -20.93 -22.54 -6.70
CA THR A 153 -22.20 -22.97 -7.31
C THR A 153 -23.32 -23.08 -6.27
N LEU A 154 -23.03 -23.65 -5.10
CA LEU A 154 -24.00 -23.79 -4.00
C LEU A 154 -24.39 -22.46 -3.35
N ALA A 155 -23.45 -21.50 -3.30
CA ALA A 155 -23.60 -20.26 -2.54
C ALA A 155 -23.74 -18.98 -3.40
N SER A 156 -23.73 -19.07 -4.72
CA SER A 156 -23.64 -17.94 -5.65
C SER A 156 -24.73 -16.87 -5.49
N TYR A 157 -25.93 -17.27 -5.12
CA TYR A 157 -27.07 -16.36 -4.92
C TYR A 157 -27.30 -15.96 -3.47
N THR A 158 -26.45 -16.40 -2.54
CA THR A 158 -26.61 -16.07 -1.12
C THR A 158 -26.05 -14.68 -0.80
N ASN A 159 -26.68 -14.00 0.16
CA ASN A 159 -26.35 -12.64 0.56
C ASN A 159 -26.49 -12.48 2.08
N PRO A 160 -25.41 -12.31 2.84
CA PRO A 160 -25.47 -12.17 4.31
C PRO A 160 -26.16 -10.88 4.78
N LEU A 161 -26.57 -9.98 3.88
CA LEU A 161 -27.45 -8.86 4.24
C LEU A 161 -28.83 -9.34 4.74
N HIS A 162 -29.23 -10.54 4.36
CA HIS A 162 -30.50 -11.15 4.73
C HIS A 162 -30.25 -12.41 5.60
N PRO A 163 -29.88 -12.24 6.88
CA PRO A 163 -29.49 -13.35 7.75
C PRO A 163 -30.62 -14.34 8.01
N ASP A 164 -31.86 -13.90 7.93
CA ASP A 164 -33.04 -14.77 8.10
C ASP A 164 -33.19 -15.74 6.94
N ILE A 165 -32.78 -15.34 5.74
CA ILE A 165 -32.84 -16.17 4.52
C ILE A 165 -31.59 -17.02 4.37
N PHE A 166 -30.41 -16.45 4.70
CA PHE A 166 -29.11 -17.06 4.45
C PHE A 166 -28.26 -17.21 5.74
N PRO A 167 -28.78 -17.83 6.80
CA PRO A 167 -28.03 -17.97 8.07
C PRO A 167 -26.74 -18.78 7.91
N GLY A 168 -26.68 -19.70 6.95
CA GLY A 168 -25.50 -20.53 6.69
C GLY A 168 -24.31 -19.72 6.22
N VAL A 169 -24.50 -18.76 5.30
CA VAL A 169 -23.38 -17.92 4.83
C VAL A 169 -22.95 -16.91 5.90
N CYS A 170 -23.88 -16.43 6.72
CA CYS A 170 -23.54 -15.61 7.88
C CYS A 170 -22.67 -16.37 8.90
N LYS A 171 -23.00 -17.67 9.11
CA LYS A 171 -22.19 -18.57 9.95
C LYS A 171 -20.78 -18.75 9.37
N MET A 172 -20.64 -19.00 8.06
CA MET A 172 -19.33 -19.14 7.41
C MET A 172 -18.50 -17.86 7.56
N GLU A 173 -19.10 -16.68 7.38
CA GLU A 173 -18.41 -15.41 7.61
C GLU A 173 -17.92 -15.26 9.05
N ALA A 174 -18.79 -15.55 10.02
CA ALA A 174 -18.44 -15.49 11.44
C ALA A 174 -17.30 -16.44 11.79
N GLU A 175 -17.29 -17.64 11.19
CA GLU A 175 -16.22 -18.63 11.38
C GLU A 175 -14.90 -18.19 10.75
N VAL A 176 -14.90 -17.61 9.52
CA VAL A 176 -13.69 -17.02 8.92
C VAL A 176 -13.10 -15.94 9.82
N VAL A 177 -13.93 -15.02 10.31
CA VAL A 177 -13.51 -13.96 11.23
C VAL A 177 -12.94 -14.55 12.52
N ARG A 178 -13.59 -15.54 13.13
CA ARG A 178 -13.13 -16.16 14.37
C ARG A 178 -11.86 -16.98 14.18
N MET A 179 -11.76 -17.79 13.12
CA MET A 179 -10.55 -18.53 12.80
C MET A 179 -9.37 -17.57 12.61
N THR A 180 -9.59 -16.47 11.87
CA THR A 180 -8.55 -15.45 11.68
C THR A 180 -8.18 -14.78 13.00
N ALA A 181 -9.14 -14.37 13.81
CA ALA A 181 -8.87 -13.78 15.13
C ALA A 181 -8.06 -14.71 16.03
N ASN A 182 -8.39 -15.99 16.07
CA ASN A 182 -7.64 -16.98 16.85
C ASN A 182 -6.22 -17.17 16.34
N LEU A 183 -6.01 -17.20 15.02
CA LEU A 183 -4.66 -17.25 14.42
C LEU A 183 -3.81 -16.05 14.87
N PHE A 184 -4.38 -14.85 14.91
CA PHE A 184 -3.71 -13.63 15.35
C PHE A 184 -3.77 -13.39 16.86
N HIS A 185 -3.90 -14.45 17.67
CA HIS A 185 -3.92 -14.44 19.13
C HIS A 185 -4.98 -13.49 19.74
N GLY A 186 -6.09 -13.31 19.04
CA GLY A 186 -7.21 -12.50 19.52
C GLY A 186 -7.93 -13.15 20.69
N GLY A 187 -8.15 -12.39 21.76
CA GLY A 187 -8.91 -12.83 22.94
C GLY A 187 -10.40 -13.06 22.64
N PRO A 188 -11.18 -13.46 23.66
CA PRO A 188 -12.61 -13.73 23.52
C PRO A 188 -13.41 -12.53 22.98
N SER A 189 -13.00 -11.32 23.31
CA SER A 189 -13.63 -10.07 22.85
C SER A 189 -13.25 -9.66 21.43
N SER A 190 -12.24 -10.29 20.83
CA SER A 190 -11.81 -9.95 19.48
C SER A 190 -12.91 -10.25 18.48
N CYS A 191 -13.11 -9.34 17.55
CA CYS A 191 -14.19 -9.37 16.58
C CYS A 191 -13.75 -8.73 15.27
N GLY A 192 -14.57 -8.83 14.22
CA GLY A 192 -14.23 -8.27 12.94
C GLY A 192 -15.33 -8.44 11.91
N THR A 193 -14.99 -8.25 10.64
CA THR A 193 -15.84 -8.52 9.48
C THR A 193 -14.98 -8.98 8.31
N MET A 194 -15.55 -9.75 7.41
CA MET A 194 -14.96 -9.90 6.08
C MET A 194 -15.18 -8.63 5.26
N THR A 195 -14.27 -8.37 4.35
CA THR A 195 -14.30 -7.28 3.37
C THR A 195 -13.91 -7.80 1.99
N THR A 196 -14.03 -6.98 0.96
CA THR A 196 -13.71 -7.36 -0.43
C THR A 196 -12.20 -7.33 -0.76
N GLY A 197 -11.37 -6.86 0.16
CA GLY A 197 -9.92 -6.79 -0.02
C GLY A 197 -9.26 -5.87 1.00
N GLY A 198 -7.93 -5.90 1.07
CA GLY A 198 -7.13 -5.13 2.02
C GLY A 198 -7.40 -3.63 1.98
N THR A 199 -7.64 -3.07 0.79
CA THR A 199 -8.04 -1.67 0.67
C THR A 199 -9.31 -1.36 1.46
N GLU A 200 -10.35 -2.20 1.35
CA GLU A 200 -11.58 -2.01 2.13
C GLU A 200 -11.34 -2.25 3.62
N SER A 201 -10.56 -3.25 3.99
CA SER A 201 -10.19 -3.50 5.40
C SER A 201 -9.52 -2.28 6.03
N ILE A 202 -8.57 -1.65 5.34
CA ILE A 202 -7.89 -0.42 5.79
C ILE A 202 -8.87 0.76 5.85
N LEU A 203 -9.72 0.94 4.83
CA LEU A 203 -10.74 1.98 4.83
C LEU A 203 -11.67 1.84 6.05
N MET A 204 -12.10 0.61 6.35
CA MET A 204 -12.98 0.34 7.49
C MET A 204 -12.29 0.62 8.83
N ALA A 205 -11.03 0.25 8.99
CA ALA A 205 -10.25 0.62 10.18
C ALA A 205 -10.17 2.14 10.34
N CYS A 206 -9.78 2.86 9.30
CA CYS A 206 -9.68 4.33 9.33
C CYS A 206 -11.03 4.99 9.66
N LYS A 207 -12.13 4.52 9.06
CA LYS A 207 -13.50 4.99 9.35
C LYS A 207 -13.88 4.73 10.80
N ALA A 208 -13.60 3.52 11.29
CA ALA A 208 -13.93 3.14 12.66
C ALA A 208 -13.20 4.03 13.68
N TYR A 209 -11.90 4.24 13.53
CA TYR A 209 -11.14 5.10 14.45
C TYR A 209 -11.46 6.58 14.32
N ARG A 210 -11.79 7.07 13.11
CA ARG A 210 -12.29 8.43 12.93
C ARG A 210 -13.56 8.66 13.75
N ASP A 211 -14.52 7.76 13.63
CA ASP A 211 -15.83 7.90 14.26
C ASP A 211 -15.76 7.64 15.77
N TYR A 212 -14.93 6.67 16.19
CA TYR A 212 -14.60 6.45 17.60
C TYR A 212 -13.99 7.70 18.23
N ALA A 213 -12.97 8.28 17.63
CA ALA A 213 -12.31 9.47 18.17
C ALA A 213 -13.24 10.70 18.17
N ARG A 214 -14.14 10.81 17.19
CA ARG A 214 -15.16 11.86 17.18
C ARG A 214 -16.16 11.69 18.32
N SER A 215 -16.63 10.48 18.58
CA SER A 215 -17.59 10.16 19.62
C SER A 215 -16.98 10.27 21.01
N GLU A 216 -15.86 9.59 21.23
CA GLU A 216 -15.29 9.41 22.58
C GLU A 216 -14.35 10.56 23.01
N TRP A 217 -13.67 11.18 22.04
CA TRP A 217 -12.66 12.21 22.33
C TRP A 217 -13.02 13.59 21.78
N GLY A 218 -14.13 13.72 21.04
CA GLY A 218 -14.55 14.98 20.44
C GLY A 218 -13.59 15.51 19.36
N ILE A 219 -12.72 14.68 18.79
CA ILE A 219 -11.75 15.07 17.76
C ILE A 219 -12.47 15.35 16.45
N LYS A 220 -12.41 16.62 15.99
CA LYS A 220 -13.05 17.08 14.74
C LYS A 220 -12.12 17.04 13.52
N HIS A 221 -10.82 17.12 13.74
CA HIS A 221 -9.79 17.12 12.70
C HIS A 221 -8.83 15.93 12.91
N PRO A 222 -9.28 14.70 12.61
CA PRO A 222 -8.52 13.49 12.89
C PRO A 222 -7.25 13.41 12.06
N GLU A 223 -6.21 12.83 12.65
CA GLU A 223 -4.91 12.58 12.02
C GLU A 223 -4.46 11.15 12.25
N ILE A 224 -3.95 10.50 11.22
CA ILE A 224 -3.31 9.18 11.28
C ILE A 224 -1.83 9.35 10.99
N ILE A 225 -0.98 8.72 11.80
CA ILE A 225 0.48 8.72 11.62
C ILE A 225 0.92 7.33 11.17
N LEU A 226 1.71 7.30 10.09
CA LEU A 226 2.17 6.06 9.49
C LEU A 226 3.51 6.27 8.75
N PRO A 227 4.34 5.21 8.58
CA PRO A 227 5.57 5.31 7.80
C PRO A 227 5.27 5.48 6.29
N THR A 228 6.20 6.10 5.57
CA THR A 228 6.12 6.30 4.10
C THR A 228 6.01 4.99 3.31
N THR A 229 6.27 3.85 3.93
CA THR A 229 6.13 2.51 3.36
C THR A 229 4.74 1.92 3.48
N SER A 230 3.83 2.57 4.20
CA SER A 230 2.44 2.10 4.37
C SER A 230 1.68 2.11 3.05
N HIS A 231 0.68 1.23 2.96
CA HIS A 231 -0.11 1.07 1.73
C HIS A 231 -0.92 2.33 1.39
N PRO A 232 -1.02 2.75 0.11
CA PRO A 232 -1.76 3.95 -0.33
C PRO A 232 -3.26 3.94 0.01
N ALA A 233 -3.81 2.82 0.47
CA ALA A 233 -5.18 2.77 0.96
C ALA A 233 -5.43 3.70 2.17
N PHE A 234 -4.40 4.01 2.95
CA PHE A 234 -4.48 5.02 4.02
C PHE A 234 -4.64 6.44 3.45
N ASP A 235 -3.90 6.78 2.38
CA ASP A 235 -4.09 8.06 1.68
C ASP A 235 -5.49 8.17 1.07
N LYS A 236 -5.98 7.06 0.50
CA LYS A 236 -7.36 6.94 0.01
C LYS A 236 -8.38 7.15 1.13
N ALA A 237 -8.13 6.58 2.32
CA ALA A 237 -8.96 6.82 3.51
C ALA A 237 -8.95 8.30 3.92
N GLY A 238 -7.77 8.92 3.91
CA GLY A 238 -7.60 10.36 4.16
C GLY A 238 -8.48 11.20 3.23
N LEU A 239 -8.41 10.91 1.93
CA LEU A 239 -9.21 11.58 0.90
C LEU A 239 -10.72 11.37 1.09
N TYR A 240 -11.15 10.13 1.34
CA TYR A 240 -12.57 9.78 1.41
C TYR A 240 -13.24 10.25 2.71
N PHE A 241 -12.52 10.20 3.81
CA PHE A 241 -13.08 10.41 5.15
C PHE A 241 -12.65 11.72 5.80
N GLY A 242 -11.88 12.55 5.12
CA GLY A 242 -11.40 13.83 5.64
C GLY A 242 -10.45 13.64 6.83
N ILE A 243 -9.57 12.65 6.76
CA ILE A 243 -8.55 12.37 7.76
C ILE A 243 -7.20 12.89 7.25
N ARG A 244 -6.47 13.62 8.08
CA ARG A 244 -5.10 14.01 7.76
C ARG A 244 -4.20 12.77 7.86
N ILE A 245 -3.45 12.49 6.81
CA ILE A 245 -2.43 11.44 6.80
C ILE A 245 -1.06 12.09 6.95
N THR A 246 -0.35 11.71 8.00
CA THR A 246 1.01 12.19 8.27
C THR A 246 1.99 11.04 8.07
N HIS A 247 2.75 11.13 6.99
CA HIS A 247 3.80 10.17 6.67
C HIS A 247 5.07 10.49 7.44
N THR A 248 5.63 9.50 8.11
CA THR A 248 6.94 9.61 8.77
C THR A 248 8.01 8.87 7.98
N PRO A 249 9.27 9.32 8.03
CA PRO A 249 10.35 8.61 7.38
C PRO A 249 10.52 7.20 7.93
N VAL A 250 11.19 6.35 7.16
CA VAL A 250 11.68 5.04 7.60
C VAL A 250 13.17 5.10 7.86
N ASP A 251 13.67 4.18 8.67
CA ASP A 251 15.10 3.97 8.84
C ASP A 251 15.76 3.66 7.49
N PRO A 252 16.81 4.39 7.10
CA PRO A 252 17.40 4.27 5.76
C PRO A 252 18.21 2.97 5.55
N VAL A 253 18.49 2.21 6.60
CA VAL A 253 19.25 0.96 6.57
C VAL A 253 18.31 -0.25 6.57
N HIS A 254 17.33 -0.22 7.48
CA HIS A 254 16.43 -1.36 7.71
C HIS A 254 15.08 -1.21 7.01
N TYR A 255 14.73 0.00 6.52
CA TYR A 255 13.47 0.32 5.84
C TYR A 255 12.22 0.00 6.68
N LYS A 256 12.34 0.20 7.99
CA LYS A 256 11.28 0.10 8.99
C LYS A 256 10.87 1.49 9.47
N ALA A 257 9.71 1.59 10.10
CA ALA A 257 9.22 2.83 10.69
C ALA A 257 10.24 3.48 11.64
N ASP A 258 10.52 4.77 11.47
CA ASP A 258 11.27 5.56 12.46
C ASP A 258 10.35 5.93 13.62
N ILE A 259 10.47 5.21 14.72
CA ILE A 259 9.66 5.40 15.93
C ILE A 259 9.84 6.80 16.54
N ASN A 260 11.04 7.37 16.46
CA ASN A 260 11.29 8.72 16.96
C ASN A 260 10.60 9.77 16.07
N ALA A 261 10.58 9.58 14.76
CA ALA A 261 9.84 10.43 13.85
C ALA A 261 8.32 10.31 14.10
N MET A 262 7.79 9.09 14.28
CA MET A 262 6.38 8.88 14.64
C MET A 262 6.04 9.61 15.95
N ARG A 263 6.89 9.49 16.99
CA ARG A 263 6.70 10.18 18.27
C ARG A 263 6.62 11.69 18.12
N ARG A 264 7.52 12.29 17.32
CA ARG A 264 7.53 13.74 17.05
C ARG A 264 6.30 14.23 16.31
N ALA A 265 5.70 13.37 15.48
CA ALA A 265 4.51 13.68 14.69
C ALA A 265 3.22 13.64 15.51
N ILE A 266 3.20 12.98 16.67
CA ILE A 266 1.99 12.85 17.50
C ILE A 266 1.47 14.22 17.92
N SER A 267 0.20 14.46 17.68
CA SER A 267 -0.55 15.66 18.08
C SER A 267 -1.80 15.29 18.87
N ARG A 268 -2.49 16.30 19.40
CA ARG A 268 -3.80 16.11 20.08
C ARG A 268 -4.90 15.60 19.15
N ASN A 269 -4.67 15.62 17.86
CA ASN A 269 -5.62 15.15 16.84
C ASN A 269 -5.29 13.74 16.33
N THR A 270 -4.21 13.14 16.79
CA THR A 270 -3.79 11.81 16.36
C THR A 270 -4.76 10.76 16.91
N ILE A 271 -5.37 10.00 16.01
CA ILE A 271 -6.39 8.99 16.32
C ILE A 271 -5.92 7.56 16.11
N LEU A 272 -4.81 7.37 15.38
CA LEU A 272 -4.31 6.05 15.01
C LEU A 272 -2.81 6.13 14.68
N LEU A 273 -2.05 5.14 15.15
CA LEU A 273 -0.71 4.82 14.67
C LEU A 273 -0.77 3.55 13.84
N VAL A 274 0.04 3.47 12.78
CA VAL A 274 0.03 2.32 11.85
C VAL A 274 1.44 1.76 11.72
N GLY A 275 1.55 0.43 11.73
CA GLY A 275 2.73 -0.31 11.30
C GLY A 275 2.35 -1.43 10.34
N SER A 276 3.28 -1.87 9.50
CA SER A 276 3.04 -2.90 8.47
C SER A 276 3.85 -4.16 8.72
N THR A 277 3.25 -5.32 8.46
CA THR A 277 3.86 -6.63 8.66
C THR A 277 3.51 -7.59 7.52
N PRO A 278 4.40 -7.68 6.51
CA PRO A 278 5.48 -6.76 6.13
C PRO A 278 4.95 -5.54 5.36
N ASN A 279 5.78 -4.49 5.21
CA ASN A 279 5.49 -3.45 4.24
C ASN A 279 5.70 -3.95 2.79
N PHE A 280 4.89 -3.43 1.87
CA PHE A 280 4.92 -3.87 0.48
C PHE A 280 6.24 -3.51 -0.24
N PRO A 281 6.84 -2.31 -0.09
CA PRO A 281 7.98 -1.94 -0.92
C PRO A 281 9.24 -2.77 -0.68
N TYR A 282 9.48 -3.21 0.56
CA TYR A 282 10.76 -3.81 0.98
C TYR A 282 10.63 -5.21 1.59
N GLY A 283 9.41 -5.62 1.96
CA GLY A 283 9.20 -6.88 2.67
C GLY A 283 9.74 -6.88 4.10
N THR A 284 10.06 -5.72 4.66
CA THR A 284 10.51 -5.57 6.05
C THR A 284 9.31 -5.39 6.98
N MET A 285 9.45 -5.87 8.21
CA MET A 285 8.43 -5.72 9.26
C MET A 285 8.74 -4.52 10.12
N ASP A 286 7.76 -3.63 10.33
CA ASP A 286 7.88 -2.56 11.31
C ASP A 286 7.93 -3.12 12.74
N ASP A 287 8.55 -2.40 13.66
CA ASP A 287 8.68 -2.81 15.06
C ASP A 287 7.37 -2.53 15.80
N ILE A 288 6.42 -3.47 15.64
CA ILE A 288 5.04 -3.33 16.15
C ILE A 288 5.01 -3.18 17.68
N GLU A 289 5.91 -3.84 18.41
CA GLU A 289 6.00 -3.71 19.86
C GLU A 289 6.31 -2.26 20.27
N GLU A 290 7.24 -1.58 19.56
CA GLU A 290 7.58 -0.19 19.84
C GLU A 290 6.46 0.77 19.43
N ILE A 291 5.82 0.54 18.27
CA ILE A 291 4.66 1.33 17.84
C ILE A 291 3.51 1.17 18.85
N ALA A 292 3.26 -0.05 19.31
CA ALA A 292 2.23 -0.34 20.32
C ALA A 292 2.57 0.27 21.68
N ALA A 293 3.84 0.26 22.08
CA ALA A 293 4.30 0.95 23.29
C ALA A 293 4.05 2.46 23.19
N LEU A 294 4.33 3.05 22.02
CA LEU A 294 4.04 4.45 21.76
C LEU A 294 2.53 4.73 21.80
N GLY A 295 1.70 3.86 21.19
CA GLY A 295 0.25 3.94 21.27
C GLY A 295 -0.27 3.93 22.71
N ARG A 296 0.23 3.02 23.56
CA ARG A 296 -0.13 2.96 24.99
C ARG A 296 0.29 4.22 25.74
N GLN A 297 1.50 4.72 25.47
CA GLN A 297 2.03 5.92 26.14
C GLN A 297 1.14 7.14 25.92
N TYR A 298 0.58 7.29 24.71
CA TYR A 298 -0.26 8.43 24.33
C TYR A 298 -1.76 8.11 24.30
N ASN A 299 -2.15 6.91 24.70
CA ASN A 299 -3.54 6.42 24.63
C ASN A 299 -4.12 6.50 23.22
N ILE A 300 -3.34 6.13 22.21
CA ILE A 300 -3.71 6.13 20.80
C ILE A 300 -3.82 4.68 20.33
N PRO A 301 -4.92 4.28 19.66
CA PRO A 301 -5.06 2.98 19.00
C PRO A 301 -3.94 2.68 18.01
N VAL A 302 -3.64 1.39 17.82
CA VAL A 302 -2.64 0.93 16.87
C VAL A 302 -3.25 -0.07 15.91
N HIS A 303 -3.08 0.18 14.62
CA HIS A 303 -3.46 -0.72 13.54
C HIS A 303 -2.23 -1.39 12.94
N VAL A 304 -2.30 -2.70 12.74
CA VAL A 304 -1.29 -3.47 12.03
C VAL A 304 -1.81 -3.82 10.65
N ASP A 305 -1.18 -3.26 9.62
CA ASP A 305 -1.45 -3.67 8.25
C ASP A 305 -0.67 -4.95 7.93
N ALA A 306 -1.37 -6.07 8.05
CA ALA A 306 -0.90 -7.40 7.68
C ALA A 306 -1.59 -7.92 6.40
N CYS A 307 -2.15 -7.01 5.58
CA CYS A 307 -2.84 -7.37 4.34
C CYS A 307 -1.95 -8.19 3.41
N LEU A 308 -0.68 -7.79 3.24
CA LEU A 308 0.22 -8.52 2.35
C LEU A 308 0.60 -9.89 2.91
N GLY A 309 1.17 -9.93 4.09
CA GLY A 309 1.86 -11.10 4.60
C GLY A 309 1.22 -11.79 5.81
N GLY A 310 0.09 -11.29 6.33
CA GLY A 310 -0.51 -11.81 7.56
C GLY A 310 -0.72 -13.32 7.56
N PHE A 311 -1.29 -13.85 6.48
CA PHE A 311 -1.48 -15.30 6.29
C PHE A 311 -0.20 -16.08 5.89
N LEU A 312 0.96 -15.43 5.90
CA LEU A 312 2.26 -16.06 5.82
C LEU A 312 2.98 -15.96 7.18
N VAL A 313 3.08 -14.73 7.70
CA VAL A 313 3.85 -14.40 8.91
C VAL A 313 3.34 -15.18 10.12
N ILE A 314 2.02 -15.35 10.25
CA ILE A 314 1.41 -16.04 11.39
C ILE A 314 1.77 -17.54 11.47
N PHE A 315 2.15 -18.15 10.36
CA PHE A 315 2.56 -19.56 10.32
C PHE A 315 4.08 -19.76 10.34
N MET A 316 4.86 -18.66 10.32
CA MET A 316 6.32 -18.75 10.20
C MET A 316 6.98 -19.40 11.41
N GLU A 317 6.50 -19.14 12.62
CA GLU A 317 7.05 -19.77 13.83
C GLU A 317 6.89 -21.29 13.79
N GLN A 318 5.71 -21.78 13.39
CA GLN A 318 5.46 -23.21 13.23
C GLN A 318 6.22 -23.82 12.05
N ALA A 319 6.55 -23.01 11.04
CA ALA A 319 7.43 -23.40 9.94
C ALA A 319 8.93 -23.37 10.31
N GLY A 320 9.28 -22.98 11.55
CA GLY A 320 10.66 -22.97 12.06
C GLY A 320 11.38 -21.62 11.96
N TYR A 321 10.65 -20.52 11.72
CA TYR A 321 11.22 -19.19 11.56
C TYR A 321 10.68 -18.26 12.63
N LYS A 322 11.53 -17.82 13.55
CA LYS A 322 11.15 -16.86 14.58
C LYS A 322 11.06 -15.45 13.99
N LEU A 323 9.98 -14.76 14.33
CA LEU A 323 9.77 -13.36 14.03
C LEU A 323 9.38 -12.60 15.29
N PRO A 324 9.57 -11.26 15.35
CA PRO A 324 9.02 -10.43 16.40
C PRO A 324 7.49 -10.55 16.43
N PRO A 325 6.85 -10.46 17.61
CA PRO A 325 5.41 -10.46 17.72
C PRO A 325 4.83 -9.18 17.06
N PHE A 326 3.66 -9.33 16.44
CA PHE A 326 3.07 -8.25 15.65
C PHE A 326 1.54 -8.16 15.76
N ASP A 327 0.91 -9.13 16.38
CA ASP A 327 -0.54 -9.31 16.41
C ASP A 327 -1.14 -8.91 17.77
N PHE A 328 -2.32 -9.41 18.11
CA PHE A 328 -2.98 -9.10 19.39
C PHE A 328 -2.24 -9.64 20.63
N SER A 329 -1.21 -10.46 20.46
CA SER A 329 -0.30 -10.81 21.56
C SER A 329 0.53 -9.61 22.02
N VAL A 330 0.69 -8.57 21.17
CA VAL A 330 1.37 -7.33 21.52
C VAL A 330 0.37 -6.39 22.22
N PRO A 331 0.58 -6.07 23.51
CA PRO A 331 -0.29 -5.14 24.23
C PRO A 331 -0.30 -3.77 23.53
N GLY A 332 -1.50 -3.27 23.22
CA GLY A 332 -1.70 -1.97 22.56
C GLY A 332 -2.07 -2.08 21.09
N VAL A 333 -1.91 -3.23 20.44
CA VAL A 333 -2.49 -3.48 19.13
C VAL A 333 -4.00 -3.57 19.25
N THR A 334 -4.74 -2.74 18.51
CA THR A 334 -6.19 -2.62 18.60
C THR A 334 -6.93 -3.09 17.36
N SER A 335 -6.26 -3.18 16.22
CA SER A 335 -6.82 -3.75 14.98
C SER A 335 -5.76 -4.30 14.05
N ILE A 336 -6.19 -5.26 13.20
CA ILE A 336 -5.33 -5.92 12.22
C ILE A 336 -6.14 -6.13 10.94
N SER A 337 -5.58 -5.78 9.77
CA SER A 337 -6.11 -6.14 8.45
C SER A 337 -5.28 -7.26 7.83
N ALA A 338 -5.94 -8.29 7.28
CA ALA A 338 -5.27 -9.44 6.69
C ALA A 338 -6.04 -9.99 5.48
N ASP A 339 -5.34 -10.13 4.33
CA ASP A 339 -5.97 -10.59 3.10
C ASP A 339 -5.98 -12.12 3.00
N THR A 340 -7.15 -12.69 3.10
CA THR A 340 -7.35 -14.13 2.84
C THR A 340 -7.08 -14.50 1.38
N HIS A 341 -7.24 -13.56 0.43
CA HIS A 341 -7.00 -13.76 -0.99
C HIS A 341 -5.53 -13.59 -1.44
N LYS A 342 -4.61 -13.36 -0.49
CA LYS A 342 -3.16 -13.37 -0.76
C LYS A 342 -2.58 -14.71 -0.28
N TYR A 343 -1.78 -14.73 0.77
CA TYR A 343 -1.23 -15.98 1.30
C TYR A 343 -2.25 -16.86 2.06
N GLY A 344 -3.48 -16.39 2.20
CA GLY A 344 -4.60 -17.25 2.61
C GLY A 344 -5.18 -18.08 1.45
N PHE A 345 -4.72 -17.87 0.20
CA PHE A 345 -5.05 -18.62 -1.02
C PHE A 345 -6.51 -18.65 -1.41
N ALA A 346 -7.36 -17.87 -0.75
CA ALA A 346 -8.76 -17.73 -1.10
C ALA A 346 -8.95 -16.96 -2.44
N PRO A 347 -10.11 -17.07 -3.09
CA PRO A 347 -10.41 -16.29 -4.28
C PRO A 347 -10.33 -14.79 -4.02
N LYS A 348 -9.98 -14.03 -5.07
CA LYS A 348 -9.99 -12.55 -5.01
C LYS A 348 -11.36 -12.04 -4.56
N GLY A 349 -11.36 -10.95 -3.83
CA GLY A 349 -12.58 -10.39 -3.25
C GLY A 349 -12.80 -10.79 -1.79
N SER A 350 -11.75 -11.22 -1.06
CA SER A 350 -11.82 -11.56 0.36
C SER A 350 -10.63 -11.03 1.16
N SER A 351 -10.93 -10.44 2.31
CA SER A 351 -10.00 -9.96 3.33
C SER A 351 -10.73 -9.91 4.67
N VAL A 352 -10.01 -9.74 5.77
CA VAL A 352 -10.59 -9.61 7.11
C VAL A 352 -10.02 -8.39 7.80
N ILE A 353 -10.88 -7.58 8.41
CA ILE A 353 -10.53 -6.58 9.41
C ILE A 353 -10.90 -7.08 10.79
N LEU A 354 -9.95 -7.09 11.70
CA LEU A 354 -10.10 -7.52 13.09
C LEU A 354 -9.91 -6.35 14.05
N TYR A 355 -10.63 -6.39 15.15
CA TYR A 355 -10.50 -5.47 16.29
C TYR A 355 -10.35 -6.26 17.59
N SER A 356 -9.53 -5.75 18.50
CA SER A 356 -9.35 -6.34 19.84
C SER A 356 -10.62 -6.30 20.68
N GLU A 357 -11.51 -5.32 20.44
CA GLU A 357 -12.73 -5.10 21.21
C GLU A 357 -13.90 -4.62 20.33
N PRO A 358 -15.15 -5.00 20.67
CA PRO A 358 -16.36 -4.58 19.95
C PRO A 358 -16.54 -3.05 19.85
N LYS A 359 -16.08 -2.29 20.85
CA LYS A 359 -16.22 -0.82 20.86
C LYS A 359 -15.65 -0.16 19.59
N TYR A 360 -14.54 -0.68 19.05
CA TYR A 360 -13.96 -0.16 17.80
C TYR A 360 -14.80 -0.59 16.59
N ARG A 361 -15.20 -1.87 16.52
CA ARG A 361 -16.01 -2.39 15.40
C ARG A 361 -17.37 -1.71 15.31
N HIS A 362 -18.01 -1.33 16.41
CA HIS A 362 -19.30 -0.64 16.39
C HIS A 362 -19.23 0.67 15.60
N HIS A 363 -18.09 1.38 15.63
CA HIS A 363 -17.86 2.58 14.83
C HIS A 363 -17.56 2.30 13.36
N GLN A 364 -17.34 1.04 12.97
CA GLN A 364 -17.25 0.63 11.57
C GLN A 364 -18.64 0.61 10.90
N PHE A 365 -19.64 0.20 11.62
CA PHE A 365 -21.00 0.03 11.09
C PHE A 365 -21.61 1.33 10.60
N CYS A 366 -22.45 1.23 9.56
CA CYS A 366 -23.36 2.28 9.14
C CYS A 366 -24.77 1.87 9.56
N VAL A 367 -25.44 2.74 10.33
CA VAL A 367 -26.80 2.51 10.81
C VAL A 367 -27.64 3.75 10.51
N THR A 368 -28.79 3.57 9.87
CA THR A 368 -29.78 4.60 9.57
C THR A 368 -31.15 4.16 10.09
N THR A 369 -31.74 4.95 10.98
CA THR A 369 -33.00 4.62 11.68
C THR A 369 -34.22 5.33 11.09
N ASP A 370 -34.01 6.44 10.39
CA ASP A 370 -35.08 7.36 9.95
C ASP A 370 -35.41 7.25 8.45
N TRP A 371 -34.97 6.16 7.83
CA TRP A 371 -35.28 5.90 6.44
C TRP A 371 -36.68 5.30 6.27
N PRO A 372 -37.52 5.82 5.34
CA PRO A 372 -38.88 5.28 5.13
C PRO A 372 -38.92 3.80 4.71
N GLY A 373 -37.84 3.26 4.18
CA GLY A 373 -37.71 1.82 3.84
C GLY A 373 -37.44 0.91 5.03
N GLY A 374 -37.36 1.44 6.25
CA GLY A 374 -37.09 0.72 7.49
C GLY A 374 -35.71 1.02 8.09
N VAL A 375 -35.34 0.27 9.10
CA VAL A 375 -34.00 0.38 9.69
C VAL A 375 -32.98 -0.26 8.74
N TYR A 376 -31.96 0.50 8.37
CA TYR A 376 -30.86 0.02 7.52
C TYR A 376 -29.56 -0.10 8.32
N GLY A 377 -28.92 -1.26 8.22
CA GLY A 377 -27.60 -1.51 8.80
C GLY A 377 -26.66 -2.17 7.81
N SER A 378 -25.42 -1.69 7.74
CA SER A 378 -24.36 -2.30 6.92
C SER A 378 -23.07 -2.42 7.72
N PRO A 379 -22.42 -3.60 7.73
CA PRO A 379 -21.19 -3.82 8.48
C PRO A 379 -19.95 -3.28 7.78
N THR A 380 -19.98 -3.05 6.46
CA THR A 380 -18.85 -2.63 5.63
C THR A 380 -19.26 -1.54 4.65
N VAL A 381 -18.45 -1.27 3.60
CA VAL A 381 -18.82 -0.30 2.54
C VAL A 381 -20.03 -0.78 1.75
N ASN A 382 -20.10 -2.08 1.48
CA ASN A 382 -21.19 -2.67 0.70
C ASN A 382 -22.41 -2.99 1.56
N GLY A 383 -23.61 -2.85 1.00
CA GLY A 383 -24.84 -3.41 1.59
C GLY A 383 -24.91 -4.91 1.31
N SER A 384 -25.23 -5.28 0.07
CA SER A 384 -25.20 -6.69 -0.40
C SER A 384 -23.75 -7.17 -0.53
N ARG A 385 -23.50 -8.41 -0.08
CA ARG A 385 -22.17 -9.02 -0.15
C ARG A 385 -22.24 -10.39 -0.80
N ALA A 386 -21.19 -10.77 -1.54
CA ALA A 386 -21.14 -12.00 -2.33
C ALA A 386 -20.98 -13.24 -1.42
N GLY A 387 -22.06 -13.93 -1.11
CA GLY A 387 -22.03 -15.14 -0.29
C GLY A 387 -21.19 -16.27 -0.90
N GLY A 388 -21.16 -16.38 -2.22
CA GLY A 388 -20.29 -17.34 -2.91
C GLY A 388 -18.80 -17.14 -2.63
N ILE A 389 -18.33 -15.88 -2.53
CA ILE A 389 -16.93 -15.57 -2.18
C ILE A 389 -16.66 -15.85 -0.69
N ILE A 390 -17.61 -15.53 0.18
CA ILE A 390 -17.51 -15.84 1.63
C ILE A 390 -17.38 -17.35 1.84
N ALA A 391 -18.26 -18.13 1.20
CA ALA A 391 -18.25 -19.59 1.27
C ALA A 391 -16.94 -20.19 0.69
N ALA A 392 -16.46 -19.67 -0.43
CA ALA A 392 -15.22 -20.11 -1.04
C ALA A 392 -14.00 -19.77 -0.16
N CYS A 393 -13.98 -18.60 0.50
CA CYS A 393 -12.95 -18.26 1.48
C CYS A 393 -12.95 -19.22 2.66
N TRP A 394 -14.13 -19.49 3.24
CA TRP A 394 -14.28 -20.46 4.31
C TRP A 394 -13.81 -21.85 3.90
N ALA A 395 -14.21 -22.33 2.73
CA ALA A 395 -13.82 -23.62 2.20
C ALA A 395 -12.31 -23.72 1.98
N THR A 396 -11.66 -22.65 1.50
CA THR A 396 -10.20 -22.60 1.36
C THR A 396 -9.52 -22.80 2.71
N MET A 397 -9.90 -22.02 3.72
CA MET A 397 -9.28 -22.10 5.04
C MET A 397 -9.44 -23.49 5.68
N VAL A 398 -10.63 -24.08 5.55
CA VAL A 398 -10.93 -25.41 6.08
C VAL A 398 -10.19 -26.50 5.29
N SER A 399 -10.07 -26.36 3.98
CA SER A 399 -9.39 -27.32 3.11
C SER A 399 -7.88 -27.38 3.34
N PHE A 400 -7.24 -26.22 3.50
CA PHE A 400 -5.80 -26.16 3.81
C PHE A 400 -5.51 -26.65 5.24
N GLY A 401 -6.34 -26.22 6.18
CA GLY A 401 -6.07 -26.44 7.59
C GLY A 401 -4.72 -25.87 8.03
N LEU A 402 -4.37 -26.01 9.29
CA LEU A 402 -3.14 -25.49 9.85
C LEU A 402 -1.88 -26.04 9.14
N ASN A 403 -1.82 -27.36 8.96
CA ASN A 403 -0.65 -28.02 8.39
C ASN A 403 -0.40 -27.62 6.94
N GLY A 404 -1.44 -27.42 6.13
CA GLY A 404 -1.32 -26.97 4.74
C GLY A 404 -0.74 -25.56 4.65
N TYR A 405 -1.17 -24.65 5.52
CA TYR A 405 -0.60 -23.31 5.57
C TYR A 405 0.85 -23.29 6.06
N VAL A 406 1.17 -24.08 7.09
CA VAL A 406 2.56 -24.20 7.59
C VAL A 406 3.50 -24.77 6.53
N ASP A 407 3.10 -25.81 5.81
CA ASP A 407 3.90 -26.40 4.71
C ASP A 407 4.09 -25.38 3.57
N ALA A 408 3.03 -24.71 3.14
CA ALA A 408 3.11 -23.68 2.11
C ALA A 408 4.03 -22.53 2.53
N THR A 409 3.89 -22.05 3.77
CA THR A 409 4.74 -20.98 4.34
C THR A 409 6.21 -21.40 4.33
N LYS A 410 6.51 -22.60 4.79
CA LYS A 410 7.88 -23.13 4.79
C LYS A 410 8.49 -23.09 3.40
N LYS A 411 7.80 -23.63 2.38
CA LYS A 411 8.26 -23.63 0.99
C LYS A 411 8.49 -22.22 0.45
N ILE A 412 7.57 -21.30 0.70
CA ILE A 412 7.69 -19.90 0.25
C ILE A 412 8.90 -19.22 0.88
N VAL A 413 9.10 -19.36 2.19
CA VAL A 413 10.21 -18.73 2.90
C VAL A 413 11.55 -19.35 2.50
N GLU A 414 11.63 -20.68 2.33
CA GLU A 414 12.83 -21.35 1.83
C GLU A 414 13.19 -20.86 0.43
N THR A 415 12.21 -20.77 -0.47
CA THR A 415 12.40 -20.23 -1.82
C THR A 415 12.84 -18.78 -1.82
N THR A 416 12.24 -17.96 -0.95
CA THR A 416 12.63 -16.55 -0.80
C THR A 416 14.09 -16.41 -0.35
N LYS A 417 14.51 -17.20 0.63
CA LYS A 417 15.90 -17.22 1.12
C LYS A 417 16.89 -17.70 0.06
N LEU A 418 16.50 -18.69 -0.74
CA LEU A 418 17.31 -19.16 -1.88
C LEU A 418 17.52 -18.03 -2.89
N ILE A 419 16.44 -17.37 -3.30
CA ILE A 419 16.51 -16.27 -4.27
C ILE A 419 17.31 -15.10 -3.69
N ASP A 420 17.04 -14.67 -2.45
CA ASP A 420 17.78 -13.58 -1.79
C ASP A 420 19.29 -13.88 -1.76
N LYS A 421 19.67 -15.08 -1.34
CA LYS A 421 21.08 -15.50 -1.30
C LYS A 421 21.73 -15.43 -2.67
N ARG A 422 21.10 -16.00 -3.69
CA ARG A 422 21.66 -16.06 -5.05
C ARG A 422 21.74 -14.67 -5.70
N LEU A 423 20.74 -13.81 -5.49
CA LEU A 423 20.77 -12.44 -6.01
C LEU A 423 21.90 -11.60 -5.37
N ARG A 424 22.24 -11.83 -4.11
CA ARG A 424 23.38 -11.16 -3.45
C ARG A 424 24.74 -11.61 -3.97
N GLU A 425 24.81 -12.76 -4.61
CA GLU A 425 26.03 -13.30 -5.26
C GLU A 425 26.26 -12.70 -6.66
N ILE A 426 25.26 -12.00 -7.24
CA ILE A 426 25.37 -11.39 -8.58
C ILE A 426 26.03 -10.00 -8.49
N ASP A 427 27.17 -9.84 -9.14
CA ASP A 427 27.87 -8.57 -9.21
C ASP A 427 26.97 -7.48 -9.84
N GLY A 428 26.96 -6.29 -9.20
CA GLY A 428 26.17 -5.15 -9.66
C GLY A 428 24.78 -5.07 -9.06
N LEU A 429 24.28 -6.10 -8.36
CA LEU A 429 23.03 -6.07 -7.62
C LEU A 429 23.25 -5.88 -6.11
N PHE A 430 22.22 -5.38 -5.44
CA PHE A 430 22.10 -5.43 -3.98
C PHE A 430 20.63 -5.54 -3.58
N ILE A 431 20.38 -6.02 -2.37
CA ILE A 431 19.05 -6.18 -1.81
C ILE A 431 18.81 -5.13 -0.74
N PHE A 432 17.67 -4.44 -0.81
CA PHE A 432 17.27 -3.44 0.19
C PHE A 432 16.82 -4.11 1.49
N GLY A 433 17.42 -3.71 2.60
CA GLY A 433 17.09 -4.25 3.92
C GLY A 433 17.39 -5.75 4.06
N SER A 434 16.64 -6.38 4.96
CA SER A 434 16.69 -7.84 5.17
C SER A 434 15.28 -8.38 4.97
N PRO A 435 15.02 -9.09 3.84
CA PRO A 435 13.72 -9.71 3.61
C PRO A 435 13.32 -10.63 4.76
N ALA A 436 12.28 -10.22 5.48
CA ALA A 436 11.81 -10.99 6.63
C ALA A 436 10.84 -12.10 6.23
N THR A 437 10.18 -11.96 5.09
CA THR A 437 9.05 -12.81 4.68
C THR A 437 9.21 -13.33 3.24
N SER A 438 8.50 -12.78 2.30
CA SER A 438 8.36 -13.27 0.91
C SER A 438 8.62 -12.21 -0.15
N VAL A 439 9.06 -11.01 0.25
CA VAL A 439 9.31 -9.90 -0.68
C VAL A 439 10.79 -9.55 -0.70
N ILE A 440 11.36 -9.46 -1.89
CA ILE A 440 12.76 -9.09 -2.13
C ILE A 440 12.79 -7.82 -2.97
N ALA A 441 13.34 -6.73 -2.43
CA ALA A 441 13.53 -5.48 -3.15
C ALA A 441 14.97 -5.39 -3.69
N ILE A 442 15.10 -5.31 -5.01
CA ILE A 442 16.37 -5.43 -5.74
C ILE A 442 16.78 -4.05 -6.27
N GLY A 443 18.02 -3.67 -6.10
CA GLY A 443 18.62 -2.45 -6.64
C GLY A 443 19.97 -2.69 -7.29
N SER A 444 20.50 -1.65 -7.95
CA SER A 444 21.86 -1.63 -8.49
C SER A 444 22.53 -0.29 -8.22
N LYS A 445 23.84 -0.32 -7.96
CA LYS A 445 24.69 0.89 -7.85
C LYS A 445 25.43 1.20 -9.15
N VAL A 446 25.37 0.28 -10.12
CA VAL A 446 26.20 0.28 -11.33
C VAL A 446 25.39 0.68 -12.55
N PHE A 447 24.13 0.22 -12.64
CA PHE A 447 23.24 0.51 -13.76
C PHE A 447 21.84 0.86 -13.28
N HIS A 448 21.01 1.42 -14.14
CA HIS A 448 19.62 1.70 -13.81
C HIS A 448 18.79 0.42 -13.76
N ILE A 449 18.28 0.06 -12.57
CA ILE A 449 17.63 -1.24 -12.31
C ILE A 449 16.41 -1.52 -13.21
N TYR A 450 15.75 -0.49 -13.75
CA TYR A 450 14.63 -0.68 -14.65
C TYR A 450 15.02 -1.34 -15.98
N ARG A 451 16.28 -1.24 -16.39
CA ARG A 451 16.80 -2.01 -17.55
C ARG A 451 16.68 -3.50 -17.32
N LEU A 452 16.96 -3.96 -16.08
CA LEU A 452 16.77 -5.36 -15.71
C LEU A 452 15.28 -5.73 -15.71
N SER A 453 14.42 -4.84 -15.24
CA SER A 453 12.97 -5.08 -15.26
C SER A 453 12.45 -5.22 -16.69
N ASP A 454 12.86 -4.34 -17.61
CA ASP A 454 12.47 -4.40 -19.04
C ASP A 454 13.00 -5.68 -19.72
N ALA A 455 14.25 -6.05 -19.45
CA ALA A 455 14.86 -7.26 -19.98
C ALA A 455 14.14 -8.53 -19.49
N LEU A 456 13.83 -8.60 -18.19
CA LEU A 456 13.06 -9.71 -17.62
C LEU A 456 11.62 -9.74 -18.15
N THR A 457 11.01 -8.59 -18.43
CA THR A 457 9.68 -8.52 -19.06
C THR A 457 9.71 -9.16 -20.45
N THR A 458 10.78 -8.95 -21.22
CA THR A 458 10.96 -9.58 -22.53
C THR A 458 11.08 -11.12 -22.44
N ARG A 459 11.56 -11.63 -21.29
CA ARG A 459 11.58 -13.07 -20.97
C ARG A 459 10.26 -13.60 -20.39
N GLY A 460 9.26 -12.73 -20.23
CA GLY A 460 7.94 -13.08 -19.72
C GLY A 460 7.71 -12.86 -18.23
N TRP A 461 8.69 -12.30 -17.50
CA TRP A 461 8.54 -11.97 -16.08
C TRP A 461 7.80 -10.65 -15.89
N ASN A 462 6.85 -10.62 -14.96
CA ASN A 462 6.19 -9.40 -14.50
C ASN A 462 6.65 -9.05 -13.08
N LEU A 463 7.54 -8.06 -12.96
CA LEU A 463 8.02 -7.56 -11.68
C LEU A 463 7.37 -6.21 -11.35
N ASN A 464 7.48 -5.80 -10.08
CA ASN A 464 6.93 -4.52 -9.62
C ASN A 464 8.02 -3.44 -9.56
N PRO A 465 8.07 -2.48 -10.50
CA PRO A 465 8.94 -1.31 -10.38
C PRO A 465 8.46 -0.43 -9.23
N LEU A 466 9.40 0.01 -8.39
CA LEU A 466 9.09 0.80 -7.21
C LEU A 466 9.59 2.24 -7.36
N GLN A 467 8.81 3.17 -6.80
CA GLN A 467 9.17 4.59 -6.75
C GLN A 467 10.01 4.92 -5.51
N TYR A 468 10.78 6.00 -5.61
CA TYR A 468 11.53 6.55 -4.49
C TYR A 468 10.66 7.52 -3.68
N PRO A 469 10.60 7.42 -2.34
CA PRO A 469 9.87 8.38 -1.52
C PRO A 469 10.52 9.77 -1.59
N GLU A 470 9.75 10.83 -1.88
CA GLU A 470 10.23 12.20 -1.76
C GLU A 470 10.62 12.50 -0.30
N GLY A 471 11.75 13.17 -0.11
CA GLY A 471 12.21 13.60 1.22
C GLY A 471 13.06 12.60 1.98
N SER A 472 13.24 11.37 1.51
CA SER A 472 14.28 10.52 2.05
C SER A 472 15.63 11.03 1.52
N SER A 473 16.49 11.51 2.42
CA SER A 473 17.89 11.81 2.08
C SER A 473 18.50 10.56 1.45
N THR A 474 19.09 10.71 0.26
CA THR A 474 19.93 9.65 -0.33
C THR A 474 20.89 9.20 0.75
N PRO A 475 20.94 7.92 1.14
CA PRO A 475 21.97 7.48 2.07
C PRO A 475 23.32 7.81 1.45
N THR A 476 24.03 8.76 2.01
CA THR A 476 25.43 8.96 1.67
C THR A 476 26.15 7.72 2.19
N LEU A 477 26.83 6.99 1.32
CA LEU A 477 27.56 5.76 1.62
C LEU A 477 28.57 5.90 2.80
N SER A 478 28.82 7.12 3.27
CA SER A 478 29.65 7.41 4.44
C SER A 478 28.99 7.07 5.79
N SER A 479 27.68 6.81 5.82
CA SER A 479 26.93 6.52 7.07
C SER A 479 26.54 5.06 7.29
N ALA A 480 26.95 4.13 6.43
CA ALA A 480 26.66 2.71 6.56
C ALA A 480 27.92 1.84 6.37
N PRO A 481 28.84 1.78 7.36
CA PRO A 481 30.03 0.94 7.29
C PRO A 481 29.72 -0.56 7.35
N ASP A 482 28.55 -0.99 7.80
CA ASP A 482 28.25 -2.38 8.17
C ASP A 482 27.46 -3.19 7.12
N LEU A 483 27.32 -2.71 5.87
CA LEU A 483 26.60 -3.44 4.80
C LEU A 483 27.48 -4.46 4.05
N VAL A 484 28.71 -4.69 4.49
CA VAL A 484 29.58 -5.74 3.95
C VAL A 484 29.75 -6.83 5.01
N PRO A 485 29.36 -8.10 4.76
CA PRO A 485 29.68 -9.18 5.66
C PRO A 485 31.20 -9.26 5.87
N ALA A 486 31.63 -9.36 7.14
CA ALA A 486 33.05 -9.49 7.47
C ALA A 486 33.65 -10.70 6.73
N GLY A 487 34.56 -10.45 5.80
CA GLY A 487 35.32 -11.48 5.09
C GLY A 487 35.26 -11.44 3.56
N VAL A 488 34.41 -10.60 2.95
CA VAL A 488 34.39 -10.43 1.50
C VAL A 488 34.92 -9.02 1.17
N GLN A 489 36.17 -8.93 0.70
CA GLN A 489 36.66 -7.73 0.05
C GLN A 489 36.25 -7.76 -1.43
N PRO A 490 35.28 -6.98 -1.87
CA PRO A 490 35.04 -6.81 -3.30
C PRO A 490 36.24 -6.06 -3.90
N ASN A 491 36.70 -6.49 -5.06
CA ASN A 491 37.72 -5.82 -5.85
C ASN A 491 37.15 -4.48 -6.41
N LEU A 492 37.07 -3.45 -5.57
CA LEU A 492 36.40 -2.17 -5.79
C LEU A 492 37.20 -1.17 -6.67
N HIS A 493 38.26 -1.62 -7.36
CA HIS A 493 39.21 -0.67 -7.98
C HIS A 493 38.81 -0.13 -9.35
N GLN A 494 37.65 -0.47 -9.94
CA GLN A 494 37.28 0.09 -11.29
C GLN A 494 35.81 0.41 -11.53
N VAL A 495 34.92 0.43 -10.56
CA VAL A 495 33.52 0.79 -10.82
C VAL A 495 33.26 2.22 -10.34
N THR A 496 33.26 3.16 -11.25
CA THR A 496 32.78 4.53 -11.02
C THR A 496 31.29 4.47 -10.64
N GLN A 497 30.97 4.77 -9.40
CA GLN A 497 29.58 4.88 -8.95
C GLN A 497 28.90 6.02 -9.72
N ILE A 498 27.83 5.70 -10.45
CA ILE A 498 27.02 6.72 -11.12
C ILE A 498 26.04 7.27 -10.07
N PRO A 499 26.13 8.56 -9.69
CA PRO A 499 25.25 9.14 -8.69
C PRO A 499 23.78 9.01 -9.11
N GLY A 500 22.93 8.48 -8.22
CA GLY A 500 21.49 8.41 -8.41
C GLY A 500 20.90 7.03 -8.74
N TYR A 501 21.70 6.04 -9.15
CA TYR A 501 21.14 4.71 -9.47
C TYR A 501 20.77 3.89 -8.23
N ALA A 502 21.42 4.09 -7.12
CA ALA A 502 21.17 3.35 -5.87
C ALA A 502 19.77 3.58 -5.26
N THR A 503 18.98 4.47 -5.85
CA THR A 503 17.64 4.80 -5.34
C THR A 503 16.51 4.03 -6.04
N TRP A 504 16.74 3.53 -7.26
CA TRP A 504 15.76 2.82 -8.05
C TRP A 504 15.73 1.35 -7.67
N ARG A 505 14.54 0.77 -7.67
CA ARG A 505 14.34 -0.61 -7.26
C ARG A 505 13.19 -1.27 -7.99
N ILE A 506 13.29 -2.59 -8.07
CA ILE A 506 12.21 -3.48 -8.47
C ILE A 506 11.99 -4.49 -7.36
N HIS A 507 10.80 -5.04 -7.20
CA HIS A 507 10.63 -6.10 -6.24
C HIS A 507 9.96 -7.35 -6.81
N LEU A 508 10.34 -8.49 -6.25
CA LEU A 508 9.71 -9.77 -6.41
C LEU A 508 8.94 -10.12 -5.13
N CYS A 509 7.65 -10.30 -5.26
CA CYS A 509 6.80 -10.90 -4.23
C CYS A 509 6.72 -12.40 -4.51
N VAL A 510 7.47 -13.20 -3.75
CA VAL A 510 7.54 -14.65 -3.89
C VAL A 510 6.23 -15.28 -3.40
N THR A 511 5.60 -16.10 -4.23
CA THR A 511 4.35 -16.81 -3.94
C THR A 511 4.59 -18.31 -3.97
N TYR A 512 3.57 -19.12 -3.68
CA TYR A 512 3.68 -20.57 -3.80
C TYR A 512 4.03 -21.00 -5.22
N MET A 513 3.65 -20.21 -6.25
CA MET A 513 3.97 -20.49 -7.64
C MET A 513 5.47 -20.56 -7.92
N HIS A 514 6.26 -19.78 -7.20
CA HIS A 514 7.73 -19.77 -7.34
C HIS A 514 8.40 -20.98 -6.69
N THR A 515 7.67 -21.74 -5.85
CA THR A 515 8.22 -22.89 -5.12
C THR A 515 8.20 -24.19 -5.92
N THR A 516 7.59 -24.19 -7.09
CA THR A 516 7.31 -25.37 -7.90
C THR A 516 8.00 -25.30 -9.27
N ASN A 517 8.17 -26.43 -9.92
CA ASN A 517 8.61 -26.56 -11.32
C ASN A 517 9.92 -25.82 -11.69
N GLY A 518 10.81 -25.58 -10.73
CA GLY A 518 12.07 -24.88 -10.96
C GLY A 518 11.92 -23.40 -11.33
N VAL A 519 10.80 -22.76 -10.96
CA VAL A 519 10.52 -21.35 -11.29
C VAL A 519 11.57 -20.43 -10.66
N ALA A 520 11.94 -20.67 -9.41
CA ALA A 520 12.98 -19.89 -8.73
C ALA A 520 14.34 -19.98 -9.42
N ASP A 521 14.74 -21.18 -9.85
CA ASP A 521 16.02 -21.39 -10.54
C ASP A 521 16.02 -20.71 -11.90
N ARG A 522 14.92 -20.79 -12.67
CA ARG A 522 14.77 -20.05 -13.93
C ARG A 522 14.84 -18.54 -13.72
N PHE A 523 14.16 -18.02 -12.69
CA PHE A 523 14.23 -16.60 -12.38
C PHE A 523 15.66 -16.14 -12.10
N ILE A 524 16.39 -16.89 -11.27
CA ILE A 524 17.79 -16.59 -10.94
C ILE A 524 18.66 -16.62 -12.20
N ALA A 525 18.53 -17.67 -13.03
CA ALA A 525 19.30 -17.80 -14.27
C ALA A 525 19.03 -16.65 -15.24
N ASP A 526 17.76 -16.28 -15.43
CA ASP A 526 17.38 -15.15 -16.27
C ASP A 526 17.96 -13.81 -15.74
N VAL A 527 17.96 -13.60 -14.42
CA VAL A 527 18.59 -12.42 -13.80
C VAL A 527 20.10 -12.42 -14.01
N GLU A 528 20.79 -13.55 -13.81
CA GLU A 528 22.24 -13.68 -14.02
C GLU A 528 22.62 -13.35 -15.46
N GLU A 529 21.91 -13.90 -16.44
CA GLU A 529 22.15 -13.65 -17.86
C GLU A 529 21.92 -12.16 -18.24
N GLU A 530 20.79 -11.59 -17.81
CA GLU A 530 20.44 -10.20 -18.16
C GLU A 530 21.38 -9.21 -17.48
N VAL A 531 21.77 -9.43 -16.23
CA VAL A 531 22.77 -8.59 -15.57
C VAL A 531 24.10 -8.66 -16.29
N ALA A 532 24.57 -9.85 -16.71
CA ALA A 532 25.80 -10.00 -17.47
C ALA A 532 25.76 -9.24 -18.83
N LEU A 533 24.59 -9.20 -19.48
CA LEU A 533 24.39 -8.41 -20.69
C LEU A 533 24.39 -6.91 -20.41
N ILE A 534 23.69 -6.45 -19.36
CA ILE A 534 23.62 -5.05 -18.96
C ILE A 534 24.99 -4.51 -18.54
N MET A 535 25.82 -5.34 -17.88
CA MET A 535 27.14 -4.99 -17.40
C MET A 535 28.18 -4.76 -18.54
N LYS A 536 27.86 -5.15 -19.78
CA LYS A 536 28.70 -4.79 -20.95
C LYS A 536 28.64 -3.30 -21.29
N ASP A 537 27.52 -2.64 -21.01
CA ASP A 537 27.31 -1.19 -21.12
C ASP A 537 26.39 -0.70 -20.00
N PRO A 538 26.92 -0.55 -18.78
CA PRO A 538 26.11 -0.18 -17.62
C PRO A 538 25.58 1.25 -17.68
N SER A 539 26.22 2.12 -18.48
CA SER A 539 25.86 3.53 -18.60
C SER A 539 24.71 3.80 -19.56
N LYS A 540 24.28 2.82 -20.36
CA LYS A 540 23.18 2.97 -21.30
C LYS A 540 21.92 3.47 -20.58
N GLU A 541 21.24 4.45 -21.15
CA GLU A 541 19.98 4.99 -20.63
C GLU A 541 18.85 3.95 -20.70
N VAL A 542 17.82 4.17 -19.87
CA VAL A 542 16.61 3.36 -19.87
C VAL A 542 15.76 3.76 -21.07
N ASP A 543 15.45 2.80 -21.91
CA ASP A 543 14.51 2.94 -23.01
C ASP A 543 13.16 2.28 -22.62
N GLY A 544 12.05 2.66 -23.29
CA GLY A 544 10.77 1.96 -23.15
C GLY A 544 9.83 2.48 -22.07
N LYS A 545 8.84 1.64 -21.69
CA LYS A 545 7.72 2.02 -20.81
C LYS A 545 8.16 2.43 -19.41
N LEU A 546 9.17 1.79 -18.86
CA LEU A 546 9.68 2.10 -17.52
C LEU A 546 10.49 3.40 -17.48
N ALA A 547 10.98 3.90 -18.63
CA ALA A 547 11.55 5.24 -18.71
C ALA A 547 10.53 6.32 -18.31
N MET A 548 9.24 6.15 -18.65
CA MET A 548 8.16 7.05 -18.23
C MET A 548 7.93 7.01 -16.71
N TYR A 549 8.01 5.83 -16.08
CA TYR A 549 7.98 5.71 -14.62
C TYR A 549 9.15 6.45 -13.96
N GLY A 550 10.34 6.34 -14.53
CA GLY A 550 11.53 7.07 -14.08
C GLY A 550 11.41 8.57 -14.27
N MET A 551 10.89 9.03 -15.41
CA MET A 551 10.65 10.46 -15.68
C MET A 551 9.60 11.05 -14.75
N SER A 552 8.53 10.32 -14.42
CA SER A 552 7.48 10.80 -13.52
C SER A 552 8.02 11.23 -12.15
N GLN A 553 9.11 10.62 -11.68
CA GLN A 553 9.75 10.99 -10.41
C GLN A 553 10.63 12.26 -10.51
N LYS A 554 11.10 12.61 -11.71
CA LYS A 554 11.88 13.83 -11.94
C LYS A 554 10.99 15.06 -12.13
N ILE A 555 9.68 14.87 -12.35
CA ILE A 555 8.73 15.97 -12.54
C ILE A 555 8.38 16.57 -11.17
N PRO A 556 8.69 17.86 -10.90
CA PRO A 556 8.43 18.49 -9.61
C PRO A 556 6.94 18.60 -9.28
N ASP A 557 6.08 18.66 -10.30
CA ASP A 557 4.63 18.74 -10.15
C ASP A 557 3.98 17.36 -10.33
N ARG A 558 3.67 16.73 -9.21
CA ARG A 558 2.99 15.43 -9.15
C ARG A 558 1.57 15.44 -9.74
N SER A 559 0.99 16.62 -10.01
CA SER A 559 -0.33 16.70 -10.65
C SER A 559 -0.33 16.10 -12.05
N ILE A 560 0.77 16.25 -12.81
CA ILE A 560 0.93 15.64 -14.13
C ILE A 560 0.96 14.11 -14.03
N VAL A 561 1.64 13.57 -13.02
CA VAL A 561 1.63 12.11 -12.77
C VAL A 561 0.22 11.62 -12.43
N GLY A 562 -0.54 12.44 -11.69
CA GLY A 562 -1.96 12.20 -11.44
C GLY A 562 -2.80 12.16 -12.72
N ASP A 563 -2.54 13.06 -13.67
CA ASP A 563 -3.23 13.09 -14.97
C ASP A 563 -2.89 11.83 -15.79
N PHE A 564 -1.62 11.41 -15.87
CA PHE A 564 -1.23 10.14 -16.48
C PHE A 564 -1.96 8.93 -15.87
N THR A 565 -2.03 8.90 -14.54
CA THR A 565 -2.71 7.80 -13.86
C THR A 565 -4.20 7.77 -14.17
N ARG A 566 -4.85 8.94 -14.32
CA ARG A 566 -6.25 9.01 -14.74
C ARG A 566 -6.44 8.49 -16.16
N PHE A 567 -5.62 8.91 -17.11
CA PHE A 567 -5.69 8.40 -18.48
C PHE A 567 -5.46 6.89 -18.57
N PHE A 568 -4.51 6.37 -17.78
CA PHE A 568 -4.34 4.93 -17.67
C PHE A 568 -5.60 4.24 -17.12
N LEU A 569 -6.24 4.82 -16.09
CA LEU A 569 -7.48 4.27 -15.56
C LEU A 569 -8.63 4.38 -16.56
N ASP A 570 -8.74 5.51 -17.29
CA ASP A 570 -9.76 5.69 -18.33
C ASP A 570 -9.58 4.67 -19.46
N SER A 571 -8.33 4.39 -19.88
CA SER A 571 -8.06 3.38 -20.92
C SER A 571 -8.51 1.96 -20.54
N MET A 572 -8.58 1.64 -19.24
CA MET A 572 -9.11 0.34 -18.77
C MET A 572 -10.61 0.17 -19.03
N TYR A 573 -11.34 1.27 -19.24
CA TYR A 573 -12.77 1.29 -19.57
C TYR A 573 -13.04 1.65 -21.03
N TYR A 574 -11.98 1.66 -21.85
CA TYR A 574 -12.12 1.99 -23.26
C TYR A 574 -13.04 1.00 -23.99
N THR A 575 -14.00 1.53 -24.74
CA THR A 575 -14.79 0.84 -25.73
C THR A 575 -14.93 1.75 -26.96
N PRO A 576 -14.89 1.22 -28.19
CA PRO A 576 -15.11 2.04 -29.38
C PRO A 576 -16.52 2.63 -29.36
N THR A 577 -16.62 3.92 -29.71
CA THR A 577 -17.91 4.65 -29.73
C THR A 577 -18.72 4.42 -31.00
N ASP A 578 -18.11 3.87 -32.05
CA ASP A 578 -18.68 3.76 -33.40
C ASP A 578 -18.92 2.28 -33.85
N GLN A 579 -19.33 1.40 -32.95
CA GLN A 579 -19.75 0.03 -33.29
C GLN A 579 -21.24 -0.22 -33.08
#